data_3faa903ea4a1ee1a0587f1dfb1bf0c63
#
_entry.id   3faa903ea4a1ee1a0587f1dfb1bf0c63
#
_cell.length_a   1.000
_cell.length_b   1.000
_cell.length_c   1.000
_cell.angle_alpha   90.00
_cell.angle_beta   90.00
_cell.angle_gamma   90.00
#
_symmetry.space_group_name_H-M   'P 1'
#
loop_
_entity.id
_entity.type
_entity.pdbx_description
1 polymer ?
#
loop_
_entity_poly.entity_id
_entity_poly.type
_entity_poly.pdbx_seq_one_letter_code
_entity_poly.pdbx_strand_id
1 'polypeptide(L)'
;MSQIQEIDEIQEEKSNIIQEEKSKIAQEEKSNIIQEEKSKIAREEKPNIVREEKSNTTQFGEKQSILSYASCRLCPRECKVNRFKGERGFCHAGSIMHIGRAAPHFWEEPCLSGSKGSGTIFFSYCSLSCVFCQNQRLSRGEIGEAISVEELYQHFLSLEKLGCHNINLVTGEHYLPGILEAIGLAKKRGFSLPFVWNCSGYQSSEVLASCEGLIDIYLFDFKYIKEDTALRYSKAKDYPMRAKEALAECIRQCPELEYKEGLLQKGVILRHLLLPNQVYQAKKVLKYAYEEYGENILYSLLRQYIPYGNLEAYPEIDRRVYGKEYEKWIRYAEELGIQNAYMQEEESAKESFIPEFTEKRI
;
A
#
# COMPACT_ATOMS: atom_id res chain seq x y z
N MET A 1 7.97 13.37 -58.64
CA MET A 1 8.09 12.33 -57.55
C MET A 1 8.92 11.21 -58.10
N SER A 2 9.98 10.79 -57.42
CA SER A 2 10.89 9.77 -57.90
C SER A 2 10.31 8.37 -57.63
N GLN A 3 10.59 7.39 -58.50
CA GLN A 3 10.16 5.97 -58.32
C GLN A 3 10.51 5.39 -56.93
N ILE A 4 11.45 5.98 -56.23
CA ILE A 4 11.85 5.58 -54.88
C ILE A 4 10.78 5.99 -53.84
N GLN A 5 10.19 7.15 -53.95
CA GLN A 5 9.10 7.61 -53.04
C GLN A 5 7.83 6.76 -53.16
N GLU A 6 7.52 6.28 -54.34
CA GLU A 6 6.35 5.43 -54.61
C GLU A 6 6.54 3.99 -54.02
N ILE A 7 7.79 3.50 -53.98
CA ILE A 7 8.13 2.20 -53.40
C ILE A 7 8.06 2.28 -51.85
N ASP A 8 8.53 3.36 -51.24
CA ASP A 8 8.50 3.56 -49.79
C ASP A 8 7.05 3.70 -49.27
N GLU A 9 6.18 4.42 -49.97
CA GLU A 9 4.75 4.52 -49.62
C GLU A 9 4.03 3.16 -49.70
N ILE A 10 4.33 2.33 -50.71
CA ILE A 10 3.75 0.99 -50.86
C ILE A 10 4.28 0.04 -49.76
N GLN A 11 5.51 0.19 -49.29
CA GLN A 11 6.06 -0.62 -48.18
C GLN A 11 5.46 -0.22 -46.85
N GLU A 12 5.23 1.06 -46.59
CA GLU A 12 4.59 1.58 -45.39
C GLU A 12 3.11 1.16 -45.33
N GLU A 13 2.38 1.20 -46.43
CA GLU A 13 0.99 0.74 -46.49
C GLU A 13 0.86 -0.76 -46.26
N LYS A 14 1.74 -1.57 -46.83
CA LYS A 14 1.80 -3.02 -46.56
C LYS A 14 2.14 -3.34 -45.08
N SER A 15 3.05 -2.58 -44.48
CA SER A 15 3.40 -2.76 -43.08
C SER A 15 2.22 -2.47 -42.16
N ASN A 16 1.45 -1.42 -42.46
CA ASN A 16 0.26 -1.04 -41.67
C ASN A 16 -0.86 -2.08 -41.81
N ILE A 17 -1.10 -2.63 -42.99
CA ILE A 17 -2.08 -3.71 -43.23
C ILE A 17 -1.70 -4.96 -42.42
N ILE A 18 -0.43 -5.36 -42.42
CA ILE A 18 0.05 -6.52 -41.67
C ILE A 18 -0.10 -6.30 -40.17
N GLN A 19 0.11 -5.10 -39.65
CA GLN A 19 -0.11 -4.78 -38.23
C GLN A 19 -1.59 -4.81 -37.85
N GLU A 20 -2.49 -4.30 -38.71
CA GLU A 20 -3.93 -4.39 -38.47
C GLU A 20 -4.45 -5.85 -38.47
N GLU A 21 -4.00 -6.68 -39.40
CA GLU A 21 -4.38 -8.10 -39.43
C GLU A 21 -3.87 -8.86 -38.21
N LYS A 22 -2.61 -8.64 -37.76
CA LYS A 22 -2.08 -9.23 -36.54
C LYS A 22 -2.87 -8.80 -35.30
N SER A 23 -3.32 -7.55 -35.24
CA SER A 23 -4.15 -7.05 -34.15
C SER A 23 -5.53 -7.71 -34.11
N LYS A 24 -6.17 -7.93 -35.27
CA LYS A 24 -7.47 -8.63 -35.37
C LYS A 24 -7.36 -10.09 -34.96
N ILE A 25 -6.33 -10.79 -35.42
CA ILE A 25 -6.09 -12.20 -35.06
C ILE A 25 -5.87 -12.34 -33.55
N ALA A 26 -5.08 -11.44 -32.93
CA ALA A 26 -4.85 -11.46 -31.49
C ALA A 26 -6.11 -11.14 -30.67
N GLN A 27 -7.06 -10.37 -31.20
CA GLN A 27 -8.34 -10.10 -30.56
C GLN A 27 -9.30 -11.31 -30.66
N GLU A 28 -9.32 -11.99 -31.82
CA GLU A 28 -10.14 -13.21 -31.99
C GLU A 28 -9.63 -14.39 -31.14
N GLU A 29 -8.32 -14.58 -31.04
CA GLU A 29 -7.73 -15.60 -30.16
C GLU A 29 -8.06 -15.35 -28.68
N LYS A 30 -7.97 -14.10 -28.21
CA LYS A 30 -8.38 -13.72 -26.83
C LYS A 30 -9.87 -13.97 -26.59
N SER A 31 -10.73 -13.67 -27.56
CA SER A 31 -12.17 -13.90 -27.44
C SER A 31 -12.52 -15.39 -27.32
N ASN A 32 -11.85 -16.24 -28.10
CA ASN A 32 -12.05 -17.68 -28.10
C ASN A 32 -11.56 -18.32 -26.79
N ILE A 33 -10.41 -17.88 -26.23
CA ILE A 33 -9.90 -18.36 -24.94
C ILE A 33 -10.88 -18.02 -23.81
N ILE A 34 -11.42 -16.79 -23.80
CA ILE A 34 -12.41 -16.36 -22.80
C ILE A 34 -13.71 -17.17 -22.89
N GLN A 35 -14.16 -17.54 -24.10
CA GLN A 35 -15.35 -18.37 -24.28
C GLN A 35 -15.11 -19.83 -23.84
N GLU A 36 -13.94 -20.40 -24.10
CA GLU A 36 -13.58 -21.74 -23.62
C GLU A 36 -13.48 -21.81 -22.08
N GLU A 37 -12.88 -20.81 -21.44
CA GLU A 37 -12.81 -20.76 -19.98
C GLU A 37 -14.18 -20.59 -19.34
N LYS A 38 -15.05 -19.73 -19.87
CA LYS A 38 -16.43 -19.59 -19.39
C LYS A 38 -17.24 -20.89 -19.53
N SER A 39 -16.99 -21.68 -20.58
CA SER A 39 -17.67 -22.97 -20.78
C SER A 39 -17.16 -24.08 -19.84
N LYS A 40 -15.90 -23.99 -19.37
CA LYS A 40 -15.33 -24.91 -18.37
C LYS A 40 -15.87 -24.59 -16.97
N ILE A 41 -15.94 -23.32 -16.61
CA ILE A 41 -16.48 -22.87 -15.30
C ILE A 41 -17.96 -23.26 -15.15
N ALA A 42 -18.77 -23.16 -16.22
CA ALA A 42 -20.19 -23.55 -16.19
C ALA A 42 -20.46 -25.06 -16.04
N ARG A 43 -19.45 -25.92 -16.18
CA ARG A 43 -19.57 -27.38 -16.04
C ARG A 43 -19.23 -27.94 -14.66
N GLU A 44 -18.63 -27.11 -13.75
CA GLU A 44 -18.15 -27.55 -12.43
C GLU A 44 -19.07 -27.19 -11.26
N GLU A 45 -20.18 -26.47 -11.48
CA GLU A 45 -21.11 -26.14 -10.38
C GLU A 45 -22.17 -27.23 -10.17
N LYS A 46 -21.88 -28.18 -9.29
CA LYS A 46 -22.87 -28.95 -8.54
C LYS A 46 -22.59 -28.85 -7.05
N PRO A 47 -23.58 -28.51 -6.22
CA PRO A 47 -23.35 -28.27 -4.79
C PRO A 47 -23.20 -29.58 -4.04
N ASN A 48 -22.05 -29.79 -3.41
CA ASN A 48 -21.87 -30.83 -2.39
C ASN A 48 -22.19 -30.26 -1.01
N ILE A 49 -23.26 -30.79 -0.42
CA ILE A 49 -23.62 -30.56 0.98
C ILE A 49 -22.58 -31.29 1.84
N VAL A 50 -21.80 -30.51 2.61
CA VAL A 50 -20.86 -31.05 3.59
C VAL A 50 -21.50 -30.98 4.98
N ARG A 51 -21.53 -32.14 5.66
CA ARG A 51 -21.97 -32.33 7.02
C ARG A 51 -21.05 -31.60 8.02
N GLU A 52 -21.65 -30.99 9.04
CA GLU A 52 -20.98 -30.35 10.18
C GLU A 52 -20.12 -31.34 10.97
N GLU A 53 -18.84 -31.04 11.16
CA GLU A 53 -18.03 -31.53 12.26
C GLU A 53 -17.79 -30.40 13.26
N LYS A 54 -18.31 -30.63 14.49
CA LYS A 54 -18.11 -29.74 15.65
C LYS A 54 -16.74 -30.04 16.27
N SER A 55 -15.79 -29.12 16.22
CA SER A 55 -14.76 -28.97 17.28
C SER A 55 -13.96 -27.66 17.13
N ASN A 56 -13.71 -27.01 18.26
CA ASN A 56 -12.84 -25.84 18.52
C ASN A 56 -13.34 -24.43 18.11
N THR A 57 -14.42 -23.98 18.74
CA THR A 57 -15.14 -22.75 18.35
C THR A 57 -14.82 -21.49 19.18
N THR A 58 -13.90 -21.43 20.11
CA THR A 58 -13.73 -20.27 20.98
C THR A 58 -12.68 -19.25 20.50
N GLN A 59 -11.56 -19.66 19.94
CA GLN A 59 -10.54 -18.71 19.44
C GLN A 59 -10.83 -18.18 18.01
N PHE A 60 -11.51 -18.96 17.17
CA PHE A 60 -11.91 -18.53 15.82
C PHE A 60 -13.07 -17.54 15.81
N GLY A 61 -13.98 -17.63 16.77
CA GLY A 61 -15.17 -16.76 16.86
C GLY A 61 -14.84 -15.30 17.20
N GLU A 62 -13.88 -15.04 18.07
CA GLU A 62 -13.47 -13.68 18.45
C GLU A 62 -12.69 -12.96 17.35
N LYS A 63 -11.80 -13.65 16.63
CA LYS A 63 -11.07 -13.09 15.47
C LYS A 63 -12.02 -12.70 14.33
N GLN A 64 -13.09 -13.45 14.07
CA GLN A 64 -14.09 -13.08 13.07
C GLN A 64 -14.93 -11.87 13.46
N SER A 65 -15.12 -11.58 14.75
CA SER A 65 -15.91 -10.44 15.20
C SER A 65 -15.21 -9.11 14.99
N ILE A 66 -13.87 -9.05 15.11
CA ILE A 66 -13.09 -7.80 14.97
C ILE A 66 -12.93 -7.38 13.50
N LEU A 67 -12.90 -8.33 12.58
CA LEU A 67 -12.79 -8.09 11.13
C LEU A 67 -14.16 -7.87 10.47
N SER A 68 -15.17 -7.44 11.21
CA SER A 68 -16.53 -7.32 10.71
C SER A 68 -16.87 -5.93 10.18
N TYR A 69 -17.50 -5.91 9.01
CA TYR A 69 -18.14 -4.70 8.47
C TYR A 69 -19.51 -4.41 9.08
N ALA A 70 -20.12 -5.36 9.80
CA ALA A 70 -21.43 -5.15 10.45
C ALA A 70 -21.35 -4.22 11.67
N SER A 71 -20.17 -4.13 12.31
CA SER A 71 -19.88 -3.17 13.38
C SER A 71 -18.38 -2.82 13.31
N CYS A 72 -18.05 -1.87 12.43
CA CYS A 72 -16.68 -1.60 12.01
C CYS A 72 -15.77 -1.12 13.15
N ARG A 73 -14.72 -1.92 13.42
CA ARG A 73 -13.63 -1.63 14.36
C ARG A 73 -12.25 -1.89 13.74
N LEU A 74 -12.14 -1.81 12.40
CA LEU A 74 -10.92 -2.16 11.65
C LEU A 74 -9.75 -1.20 11.88
N CYS A 75 -9.98 -0.05 12.51
CA CYS A 75 -8.94 0.93 12.84
C CYS A 75 -9.27 1.60 14.18
N PRO A 76 -8.34 2.36 14.79
CA PRO A 76 -8.56 2.99 16.08
C PRO A 76 -9.72 4.00 16.16
N ARG A 77 -10.34 4.37 15.03
CA ARG A 77 -11.58 5.17 15.02
C ARG A 77 -12.77 4.44 15.60
N GLU A 78 -12.79 3.13 15.55
CA GLU A 78 -13.87 2.27 16.08
C GLU A 78 -15.28 2.82 15.84
N CYS A 79 -15.56 3.18 14.60
CA CYS A 79 -16.80 3.86 14.22
C CYS A 79 -18.08 3.06 14.53
N LYS A 80 -17.99 1.73 14.62
CA LYS A 80 -19.08 0.79 14.90
C LYS A 80 -20.24 0.85 13.89
N VAL A 81 -20.05 1.50 12.75
CA VAL A 81 -21.02 1.58 11.66
C VAL A 81 -21.19 0.24 10.97
N ASN A 82 -22.39 -0.02 10.47
CA ASN A 82 -22.70 -1.18 9.64
C ASN A 82 -22.51 -0.85 8.16
N ARG A 83 -21.32 -1.19 7.62
CA ARG A 83 -20.98 -0.89 6.22
C ARG A 83 -21.81 -1.70 5.22
N PHE A 84 -22.32 -2.89 5.60
CA PHE A 84 -23.21 -3.67 4.74
C PHE A 84 -24.55 -2.98 4.53
N LYS A 85 -24.99 -2.17 5.51
CA LYS A 85 -26.20 -1.34 5.39
C LYS A 85 -25.97 0.02 4.74
N GLY A 86 -24.76 0.26 4.21
CA GLY A 86 -24.42 1.53 3.57
C GLY A 86 -23.97 2.63 4.53
N GLU A 87 -23.90 2.35 5.85
CA GLU A 87 -23.37 3.32 6.80
C GLU A 87 -21.89 3.60 6.57
N ARG A 88 -21.46 4.83 6.84
CA ARG A 88 -20.07 5.29 6.62
C ARG A 88 -19.50 5.84 7.92
N GLY A 89 -18.28 5.38 8.28
CA GLY A 89 -17.52 5.93 9.39
C GLY A 89 -16.62 7.08 8.95
N PHE A 90 -15.64 7.41 9.78
CA PHE A 90 -14.68 8.50 9.55
C PHE A 90 -13.96 8.42 8.20
N CYS A 91 -13.55 7.22 7.77
CA CYS A 91 -12.85 6.99 6.50
C CYS A 91 -13.76 7.06 5.27
N HIS A 92 -15.08 7.08 5.42
CA HIS A 92 -16.10 7.05 4.37
C HIS A 92 -16.10 5.78 3.49
N ALA A 93 -15.25 4.78 3.76
CA ALA A 93 -15.20 3.53 3.02
C ALA A 93 -16.45 2.66 3.24
N GLY A 94 -16.89 1.97 2.18
CA GLY A 94 -17.93 0.93 2.24
C GLY A 94 -17.37 -0.45 2.55
N SER A 95 -18.19 -1.49 2.35
CA SER A 95 -17.77 -2.89 2.45
C SER A 95 -17.08 -3.40 1.18
N ILE A 96 -17.27 -2.75 0.05
CA ILE A 96 -16.63 -3.11 -1.23
C ILE A 96 -15.29 -2.37 -1.32
N MET A 97 -14.23 -3.10 -1.68
CA MET A 97 -12.90 -2.52 -1.89
C MET A 97 -12.89 -1.59 -3.09
N HIS A 98 -12.17 -0.48 -2.96
CA HIS A 98 -11.91 0.44 -4.07
C HIS A 98 -10.42 0.67 -4.19
N ILE A 99 -9.88 0.55 -5.40
CA ILE A 99 -8.48 0.85 -5.71
C ILE A 99 -8.40 1.97 -6.74
N GLY A 100 -7.45 2.88 -6.53
CA GLY A 100 -7.15 3.94 -7.48
C GLY A 100 -6.12 3.55 -8.53
N ARG A 101 -5.20 2.65 -8.16
CA ARG A 101 -4.13 2.21 -9.07
C ARG A 101 -3.57 0.86 -8.63
N ALA A 102 -3.19 0.03 -9.60
CA ALA A 102 -2.34 -1.14 -9.42
C ALA A 102 -1.26 -1.10 -10.52
N ALA A 103 0.03 -0.92 -10.14
CA ALA A 103 1.13 -0.81 -11.09
C ALA A 103 2.49 -1.01 -10.41
N PRO A 104 3.57 -1.35 -11.17
CA PRO A 104 4.92 -1.28 -10.67
C PRO A 104 5.26 0.15 -10.22
N HIS A 105 5.89 0.28 -9.05
CA HIS A 105 6.36 1.53 -8.47
C HIS A 105 7.85 1.43 -8.16
N PHE A 106 8.65 2.39 -8.64
CA PHE A 106 10.11 2.33 -8.59
C PHE A 106 10.72 3.25 -7.53
N TRP A 107 9.86 3.92 -6.74
CA TRP A 107 10.29 4.96 -5.79
C TRP A 107 10.01 4.58 -4.32
N GLU A 108 9.72 3.31 -4.04
CA GLU A 108 9.81 2.81 -2.67
C GLU A 108 11.27 2.60 -2.27
N GLU A 109 11.52 2.19 -1.07
CA GLU A 109 12.87 1.90 -0.60
C GLU A 109 13.61 0.94 -1.54
N PRO A 110 14.92 1.13 -1.77
CA PRO A 110 15.69 0.33 -2.74
C PRO A 110 15.55 -1.18 -2.53
N CYS A 111 15.45 -1.63 -1.28
CA CYS A 111 15.26 -3.06 -0.94
C CYS A 111 13.86 -3.60 -1.28
N LEU A 112 12.89 -2.73 -1.60
CA LEU A 112 11.55 -3.12 -2.06
C LEU A 112 11.41 -2.99 -3.57
N SER A 113 11.88 -1.86 -4.13
CA SER A 113 11.73 -1.55 -5.56
C SER A 113 12.68 -2.35 -6.44
N GLY A 114 13.93 -2.54 -6.00
CA GLY A 114 14.93 -3.21 -6.81
C GLY A 114 14.98 -2.68 -8.25
N SER A 115 15.19 -3.57 -9.20
CA SER A 115 15.28 -3.23 -10.63
C SER A 115 13.96 -3.27 -11.40
N LYS A 116 12.92 -3.94 -10.86
CA LYS A 116 11.62 -4.16 -11.55
C LYS A 116 10.43 -3.51 -10.83
N GLY A 117 10.69 -2.82 -9.73
CA GLY A 117 9.69 -2.11 -8.96
C GLY A 117 8.95 -2.97 -7.94
N SER A 118 8.32 -2.29 -7.00
CA SER A 118 7.34 -2.81 -6.05
C SER A 118 5.96 -2.83 -6.71
N GLY A 119 5.25 -3.95 -6.66
CA GLY A 119 3.91 -4.11 -7.23
C GLY A 119 2.87 -3.43 -6.36
N THR A 120 2.67 -2.14 -6.55
CA THR A 120 1.94 -1.27 -5.63
C THR A 120 0.46 -1.18 -5.97
N ILE A 121 -0.40 -1.47 -4.99
CA ILE A 121 -1.85 -1.34 -5.08
C ILE A 121 -2.32 -0.28 -4.10
N PHE A 122 -2.85 0.83 -4.61
CA PHE A 122 -3.33 1.96 -3.83
C PHE A 122 -4.83 1.83 -3.57
N PHE A 123 -5.21 1.66 -2.31
CA PHE A 123 -6.61 1.64 -1.91
C PHE A 123 -7.16 3.06 -1.72
N SER A 124 -8.41 3.25 -2.14
CA SER A 124 -9.12 4.52 -1.94
C SER A 124 -9.64 4.62 -0.51
N TYR A 125 -9.82 5.86 -0.04
CA TYR A 125 -10.16 6.20 1.34
C TYR A 125 -9.00 6.05 2.32
N CYS A 126 -9.15 6.56 3.55
CA CYS A 126 -8.12 6.49 4.58
C CYS A 126 -8.70 6.72 5.98
N SER A 127 -8.20 6.02 6.98
CA SER A 127 -8.56 6.18 8.39
C SER A 127 -8.01 7.47 9.02
N LEU A 128 -7.00 8.10 8.39
CA LEU A 128 -6.48 9.42 8.70
C LEU A 128 -7.06 10.48 7.76
N SER A 129 -6.93 11.75 8.12
CA SER A 129 -7.30 12.89 7.29
C SER A 129 -6.18 13.92 7.33
N CYS A 130 -4.98 13.49 6.87
CA CYS A 130 -3.80 14.33 6.89
C CYS A 130 -4.00 15.56 5.99
N VAL A 131 -3.80 16.75 6.52
CA VAL A 131 -4.01 18.04 5.80
C VAL A 131 -3.03 18.20 4.64
N PHE A 132 -1.86 17.55 4.71
CA PHE A 132 -0.79 17.59 3.73
C PHE A 132 -0.72 16.31 2.86
N CYS A 133 -1.78 15.52 2.80
CA CYS A 133 -1.74 14.25 2.06
C CYS A 133 -1.53 14.50 0.56
N GLN A 134 -0.45 13.98 0.01
CA GLN A 134 -0.18 14.06 -1.43
C GLN A 134 -1.21 13.27 -2.26
N ASN A 135 -1.78 12.22 -1.67
CA ASN A 135 -2.79 11.38 -2.29
C ASN A 135 -4.22 11.80 -1.86
N GLN A 136 -4.51 13.12 -1.74
CA GLN A 136 -5.79 13.60 -1.21
C GLN A 136 -7.00 13.06 -1.97
N ARG A 137 -6.98 13.10 -3.29
CA ARG A 137 -8.09 12.61 -4.12
C ARG A 137 -8.41 11.14 -3.86
N LEU A 138 -7.36 10.32 -3.71
CA LEU A 138 -7.51 8.91 -3.37
C LEU A 138 -7.99 8.72 -1.92
N SER A 139 -7.34 9.37 -0.96
CA SER A 139 -7.66 9.23 0.47
C SER A 139 -9.04 9.77 0.85
N ARG A 140 -9.63 10.65 0.03
CA ARG A 140 -11.00 11.14 0.17
C ARG A 140 -12.02 10.33 -0.62
N GLY A 141 -11.57 9.34 -1.42
CA GLY A 141 -12.44 8.51 -2.24
C GLY A 141 -13.03 9.24 -3.47
N GLU A 142 -12.36 10.31 -3.92
CA GLU A 142 -12.75 11.03 -5.15
C GLU A 142 -12.39 10.25 -6.41
N ILE A 143 -11.45 9.32 -6.29
CA ILE A 143 -10.99 8.40 -7.33
C ILE A 143 -10.94 6.99 -6.80
N GLY A 144 -11.05 6.04 -7.70
CA GLY A 144 -11.00 4.61 -7.42
C GLY A 144 -12.23 3.88 -7.92
N GLU A 145 -12.06 2.61 -8.21
CA GLU A 145 -13.15 1.74 -8.67
C GLU A 145 -13.30 0.58 -7.71
N ALA A 146 -14.55 0.09 -7.67
CA ALA A 146 -14.91 -1.07 -6.91
C ALA A 146 -14.26 -2.33 -7.48
N ILE A 147 -13.71 -3.17 -6.61
CA ILE A 147 -13.16 -4.47 -6.96
C ILE A 147 -13.62 -5.55 -5.98
N SER A 148 -13.73 -6.76 -6.48
CA SER A 148 -13.94 -7.99 -5.72
C SER A 148 -12.63 -8.56 -5.17
N VAL A 149 -12.74 -9.57 -4.33
CA VAL A 149 -11.60 -10.36 -3.83
C VAL A 149 -10.86 -11.05 -4.97
N GLU A 150 -11.59 -11.65 -5.92
CA GLU A 150 -10.97 -12.31 -7.07
C GLU A 150 -10.25 -11.32 -7.99
N GLU A 151 -10.82 -10.14 -8.25
CA GLU A 151 -10.15 -9.10 -9.04
C GLU A 151 -8.88 -8.58 -8.34
N LEU A 152 -8.89 -8.46 -7.00
CA LEU A 152 -7.68 -8.13 -6.26
C LEU A 152 -6.60 -9.21 -6.44
N TYR A 153 -6.97 -10.48 -6.40
CA TYR A 153 -6.04 -11.57 -6.70
C TYR A 153 -5.52 -11.51 -8.14
N GLN A 154 -6.35 -11.17 -9.14
CA GLN A 154 -5.88 -10.98 -10.52
C GLN A 154 -4.87 -9.85 -10.65
N HIS A 155 -5.00 -8.78 -9.85
CA HIS A 155 -3.97 -7.73 -9.78
C HIS A 155 -2.64 -8.28 -9.22
N PHE A 156 -2.65 -9.18 -8.23
CA PHE A 156 -1.42 -9.82 -7.74
C PHE A 156 -0.71 -10.58 -8.87
N LEU A 157 -1.46 -11.40 -9.63
CA LEU A 157 -0.91 -12.17 -10.76
C LEU A 157 -0.36 -11.27 -11.86
N SER A 158 -1.06 -10.18 -12.16
CA SER A 158 -0.64 -9.22 -13.18
C SER A 158 0.68 -8.54 -12.79
N LEU A 159 0.84 -8.14 -11.53
CA LEU A 159 2.06 -7.53 -11.01
C LEU A 159 3.23 -8.53 -10.96
N GLU A 160 2.96 -9.79 -10.58
CA GLU A 160 3.95 -10.87 -10.66
C GLU A 160 4.43 -11.10 -12.09
N LYS A 161 3.51 -11.17 -13.06
CA LYS A 161 3.82 -11.31 -14.49
C LYS A 161 4.67 -10.16 -15.04
N LEU A 162 4.50 -8.95 -14.51
CA LEU A 162 5.35 -7.78 -14.83
C LEU A 162 6.73 -7.87 -14.18
N GLY A 163 6.95 -8.85 -13.31
CA GLY A 163 8.21 -9.12 -12.64
C GLY A 163 8.44 -8.28 -11.40
N CYS A 164 7.41 -7.68 -10.81
CA CYS A 164 7.52 -6.97 -9.54
C CYS A 164 8.12 -7.86 -8.45
N HIS A 165 8.85 -7.25 -7.53
CA HIS A 165 9.56 -7.99 -6.48
C HIS A 165 8.69 -8.35 -5.27
N ASN A 166 7.57 -7.69 -5.10
CA ASN A 166 6.61 -7.87 -4.00
C ASN A 166 5.23 -7.33 -4.41
N ILE A 167 4.22 -7.56 -3.56
CA ILE A 167 2.90 -6.92 -3.65
C ILE A 167 2.76 -5.93 -2.49
N ASN A 168 2.69 -4.65 -2.80
CA ASN A 168 2.68 -3.55 -1.84
C ASN A 168 1.26 -2.97 -1.71
N LEU A 169 0.63 -3.22 -0.56
CA LEU A 169 -0.76 -2.89 -0.25
C LEU A 169 -0.82 -1.56 0.51
N VAL A 170 -1.10 -0.47 -0.19
CA VAL A 170 -1.01 0.89 0.35
C VAL A 170 -2.33 1.35 0.95
N THR A 171 -2.32 1.64 2.25
CA THR A 171 -3.45 2.19 3.01
C THR A 171 -4.70 1.31 2.90
N GLY A 172 -4.55 0.01 3.16
CA GLY A 172 -5.63 -1.00 3.01
C GLY A 172 -6.40 -1.32 4.28
N GLU A 173 -6.09 -0.74 5.44
CA GLU A 173 -6.59 -1.15 6.77
C GLU A 173 -8.12 -1.22 6.86
N HIS A 174 -8.81 -0.32 6.21
CA HIS A 174 -10.28 -0.25 6.22
C HIS A 174 -10.94 -1.28 5.30
N TYR A 175 -10.14 -2.00 4.49
CA TYR A 175 -10.55 -3.11 3.62
C TYR A 175 -9.90 -4.44 4.01
N LEU A 176 -9.26 -4.50 5.18
CA LEU A 176 -8.47 -5.65 5.62
C LEU A 176 -9.19 -7.01 5.47
N PRO A 177 -10.49 -7.18 5.79
CA PRO A 177 -11.15 -8.48 5.62
C PRO A 177 -11.05 -9.02 4.19
N GLY A 178 -11.37 -8.21 3.18
CA GLY A 178 -11.29 -8.60 1.78
C GLY A 178 -9.86 -8.79 1.28
N ILE A 179 -8.93 -7.99 1.80
CA ILE A 179 -7.50 -8.11 1.47
C ILE A 179 -6.93 -9.44 2.00
N LEU A 180 -7.22 -9.80 3.27
CA LEU A 180 -6.75 -11.06 3.83
C LEU A 180 -7.35 -12.27 3.12
N GLU A 181 -8.61 -12.16 2.67
CA GLU A 181 -9.23 -13.19 1.84
C GLU A 181 -8.50 -13.37 0.51
N ALA A 182 -8.17 -12.27 -0.19
CA ALA A 182 -7.41 -12.31 -1.44
C ALA A 182 -6.00 -12.88 -1.26
N ILE A 183 -5.29 -12.49 -0.18
CA ILE A 183 -3.97 -13.05 0.15
C ILE A 183 -4.09 -14.55 0.45
N GLY A 184 -5.09 -14.95 1.24
CA GLY A 184 -5.34 -16.36 1.55
C GLY A 184 -5.63 -17.20 0.29
N LEU A 185 -6.38 -16.64 -0.67
CA LEU A 185 -6.62 -17.23 -1.97
C LEU A 185 -5.33 -17.38 -2.78
N ALA A 186 -4.51 -16.31 -2.83
CA ALA A 186 -3.24 -16.30 -3.53
C ALA A 186 -2.28 -17.36 -2.97
N LYS A 187 -2.09 -17.42 -1.65
CA LYS A 187 -1.20 -18.41 -1.00
C LYS A 187 -1.68 -19.84 -1.24
N LYS A 188 -2.99 -20.10 -1.20
CA LYS A 188 -3.56 -21.43 -1.53
C LYS A 188 -3.30 -21.85 -2.98
N ARG A 189 -3.18 -20.90 -3.90
CA ARG A 189 -2.89 -21.13 -5.32
C ARG A 189 -1.39 -21.08 -5.65
N GLY A 190 -0.51 -21.05 -4.64
CA GLY A 190 0.94 -21.12 -4.80
C GLY A 190 1.64 -19.80 -5.12
N PHE A 191 0.97 -18.66 -4.92
CA PHE A 191 1.56 -17.35 -5.08
C PHE A 191 2.70 -17.14 -4.07
N SER A 192 3.88 -16.67 -4.55
CA SER A 192 5.12 -16.71 -3.77
C SER A 192 5.77 -15.35 -3.50
N LEU A 193 5.33 -14.26 -4.14
CA LEU A 193 5.88 -12.95 -3.85
C LEU A 193 5.51 -12.50 -2.43
N PRO A 194 6.43 -11.81 -1.71
CA PRO A 194 6.14 -11.28 -0.39
C PRO A 194 5.08 -10.18 -0.45
N PHE A 195 4.22 -10.15 0.57
CA PHE A 195 3.23 -9.09 0.75
C PHE A 195 3.76 -8.01 1.69
N VAL A 196 3.73 -6.76 1.20
CA VAL A 196 4.11 -5.55 1.95
C VAL A 196 2.85 -4.85 2.43
N TRP A 197 2.74 -4.62 3.73
CA TRP A 197 1.71 -3.80 4.35
C TRP A 197 2.20 -2.38 4.53
N ASN A 198 1.82 -1.48 3.62
CA ASN A 198 2.23 -0.08 3.61
C ASN A 198 1.17 0.76 4.32
N CYS A 199 1.42 1.07 5.57
CA CYS A 199 0.42 1.63 6.47
C CYS A 199 0.82 2.99 7.07
N SER A 200 -0.19 3.73 7.46
CA SER A 200 -0.04 5.07 8.05
C SER A 200 0.41 5.07 9.52
N GLY A 201 0.57 3.90 10.13
CA GLY A 201 0.82 3.74 11.57
C GLY A 201 -0.41 3.89 12.46
N TYR A 202 -1.53 4.39 11.95
CA TYR A 202 -2.79 4.48 12.70
C TYR A 202 -3.59 3.18 12.58
N GLN A 203 -3.11 2.15 13.24
CA GLN A 203 -3.61 0.79 13.16
C GLN A 203 -4.09 0.30 14.54
N SER A 204 -5.02 -0.64 14.55
CA SER A 204 -5.33 -1.42 15.76
C SER A 204 -4.38 -2.62 15.83
N SER A 205 -3.65 -2.78 16.92
CA SER A 205 -2.76 -3.93 17.15
C SER A 205 -3.52 -5.26 17.12
N GLU A 206 -4.74 -5.30 17.66
CA GLU A 206 -5.60 -6.48 17.63
C GLU A 206 -6.01 -6.86 16.20
N VAL A 207 -6.30 -5.86 15.35
CA VAL A 207 -6.63 -6.09 13.94
C VAL A 207 -5.38 -6.54 13.17
N LEU A 208 -4.22 -5.92 13.44
CA LEU A 208 -2.94 -6.33 12.84
C LEU A 208 -2.55 -7.77 13.21
N ALA A 209 -2.91 -8.26 14.39
CA ALA A 209 -2.68 -9.65 14.76
C ALA A 209 -3.35 -10.66 13.81
N SER A 210 -4.37 -10.23 13.05
CA SER A 210 -4.99 -11.04 11.99
C SER A 210 -4.14 -11.17 10.72
N CYS A 211 -3.10 -10.35 10.58
CA CYS A 211 -2.17 -10.37 9.44
C CYS A 211 -1.05 -11.39 9.60
N GLU A 212 -0.90 -12.00 10.79
CA GLU A 212 0.19 -12.92 11.13
C GLU A 212 0.29 -14.08 10.14
N GLY A 213 1.49 -14.30 9.57
CA GLY A 213 1.74 -15.32 8.56
C GLY A 213 1.19 -15.01 7.15
N LEU A 214 0.51 -13.88 6.98
CA LEU A 214 -0.01 -13.42 5.69
C LEU A 214 0.77 -12.23 5.14
N ILE A 215 1.24 -11.34 5.97
CA ILE A 215 2.09 -10.21 5.63
C ILE A 215 3.54 -10.54 5.96
N ASP A 216 4.44 -10.25 5.04
CA ASP A 216 5.86 -10.55 5.14
C ASP A 216 6.69 -9.32 5.51
N ILE A 217 6.29 -8.13 5.04
CA ILE A 217 6.99 -6.87 5.27
C ILE A 217 6.01 -5.80 5.73
N TYR A 218 6.35 -5.10 6.81
CA TYR A 218 5.63 -3.92 7.26
C TYR A 218 6.39 -2.66 6.88
N LEU A 219 5.82 -1.86 5.97
CA LEU A 219 6.30 -0.53 5.61
C LEU A 219 5.48 0.48 6.41
N PHE A 220 6.03 0.88 7.56
CA PHE A 220 5.31 1.53 8.65
C PHE A 220 5.64 3.02 8.74
N ASP A 221 4.69 3.90 8.44
CA ASP A 221 4.85 5.32 8.64
C ASP A 221 4.62 5.71 10.11
N PHE A 222 5.65 6.10 10.83
CA PHE A 222 5.50 6.70 12.15
C PHE A 222 5.46 8.24 12.04
N LYS A 223 4.27 8.80 11.91
CA LYS A 223 4.11 10.22 11.53
C LYS A 223 4.30 11.20 12.69
N TYR A 224 3.83 10.88 13.89
CA TYR A 224 3.80 11.81 15.03
C TYR A 224 4.11 11.11 16.35
N ILE A 225 4.88 11.80 17.21
CA ILE A 225 5.13 11.39 18.60
C ILE A 225 4.38 12.27 19.62
N LYS A 226 3.76 13.38 19.17
CA LYS A 226 2.98 14.29 19.99
C LYS A 226 1.50 14.27 19.59
N GLU A 227 0.63 14.19 20.61
CA GLU A 227 -0.83 14.20 20.44
C GLU A 227 -1.34 15.46 19.73
N ASP A 228 -0.87 16.64 20.15
CA ASP A 228 -1.31 17.91 19.57
C ASP A 228 -0.97 18.02 18.08
N THR A 229 0.21 17.55 17.69
CA THR A 229 0.62 17.52 16.28
C THR A 229 -0.23 16.54 15.47
N ALA A 230 -0.50 15.37 16.02
CA ALA A 230 -1.34 14.34 15.40
C ALA A 230 -2.80 14.82 15.26
N LEU A 231 -3.34 15.48 16.29
CA LEU A 231 -4.66 16.08 16.26
C LEU A 231 -4.74 17.18 15.20
N ARG A 232 -3.75 18.10 15.20
CA ARG A 232 -3.71 19.24 14.31
C ARG A 232 -3.64 18.82 12.83
N TYR A 233 -2.75 17.88 12.48
CA TYR A 233 -2.49 17.56 11.08
C TYR A 233 -3.26 16.35 10.56
N SER A 234 -3.75 15.45 11.43
CA SER A 234 -4.41 14.21 11.00
C SER A 234 -5.69 13.87 11.78
N LYS A 235 -6.19 14.78 12.61
CA LYS A 235 -7.42 14.60 13.40
C LYS A 235 -7.42 13.30 14.26
N ALA A 236 -6.24 12.87 14.73
CA ALA A 236 -6.03 11.63 15.46
C ALA A 236 -5.19 11.87 16.71
N LYS A 237 -5.83 12.36 17.79
CA LYS A 237 -5.11 12.71 19.04
C LYS A 237 -4.37 11.52 19.63
N ASP A 238 -4.96 10.33 19.58
CA ASP A 238 -4.43 9.08 20.09
C ASP A 238 -3.37 8.41 19.18
N TYR A 239 -3.03 9.02 18.04
CA TYR A 239 -2.09 8.48 17.07
C TYR A 239 -0.77 8.00 17.69
N PRO A 240 -0.07 8.77 18.57
CA PRO A 240 1.23 8.35 19.07
C PRO A 240 1.16 7.04 19.88
N MET A 241 0.10 6.86 20.66
CA MET A 241 -0.13 5.63 21.42
C MET A 241 -0.42 4.47 20.47
N ARG A 242 -1.36 4.66 19.53
CA ARG A 242 -1.76 3.61 18.58
C ARG A 242 -0.62 3.20 17.65
N ALA A 243 0.20 4.17 17.22
CA ALA A 243 1.36 3.87 16.38
C ALA A 243 2.42 3.04 17.10
N LYS A 244 2.63 3.28 18.41
CA LYS A 244 3.55 2.47 19.24
C LYS A 244 3.04 1.04 19.40
N GLU A 245 1.76 0.87 19.75
CA GLU A 245 1.11 -0.45 19.89
C GLU A 245 1.15 -1.23 18.56
N ALA A 246 0.84 -0.55 17.46
CA ALA A 246 0.86 -1.15 16.14
C ALA A 246 2.27 -1.53 15.66
N LEU A 247 3.27 -0.67 15.88
CA LEU A 247 4.67 -0.96 15.55
C LEU A 247 5.20 -2.16 16.34
N ALA A 248 4.91 -2.24 17.64
CA ALA A 248 5.27 -3.38 18.46
C ALA A 248 4.68 -4.69 17.93
N GLU A 249 3.42 -4.66 17.47
CA GLU A 249 2.76 -5.83 16.88
C GLU A 249 3.39 -6.21 15.52
N CYS A 250 3.72 -5.24 14.66
CA CYS A 250 4.42 -5.50 13.39
C CYS A 250 5.78 -6.17 13.63
N ILE A 251 6.55 -5.69 14.62
CA ILE A 251 7.86 -6.25 14.96
C ILE A 251 7.72 -7.63 15.62
N ARG A 252 6.68 -7.85 16.44
CA ARG A 252 6.39 -9.20 16.97
C ARG A 252 6.20 -10.23 15.85
N GLN A 253 5.53 -9.84 14.75
CA GLN A 253 5.27 -10.72 13.60
C GLN A 253 6.51 -10.89 12.71
N CYS A 254 7.30 -9.85 12.54
CA CYS A 254 8.48 -9.82 11.69
C CYS A 254 9.69 -9.27 12.47
N PRO A 255 10.27 -10.05 13.43
CA PRO A 255 11.29 -9.55 14.37
C PRO A 255 12.67 -9.34 13.74
N GLU A 256 12.92 -9.91 12.58
CA GLU A 256 14.23 -9.89 11.92
C GLU A 256 14.09 -9.43 10.47
N LEU A 257 15.16 -8.83 9.95
CA LEU A 257 15.28 -8.43 8.55
C LEU A 257 15.88 -9.57 7.72
N GLU A 258 15.07 -10.17 6.84
CA GLU A 258 15.49 -11.24 5.96
C GLU A 258 15.65 -10.72 4.52
N TYR A 259 16.82 -10.93 3.92
CA TYR A 259 17.12 -10.47 2.56
C TYR A 259 17.43 -11.65 1.62
N LYS A 260 17.01 -11.48 0.36
CA LYS A 260 17.41 -12.34 -0.74
C LYS A 260 17.86 -11.47 -1.91
N GLU A 261 19.11 -11.63 -2.35
CA GLU A 261 19.69 -10.88 -3.47
C GLU A 261 19.56 -9.34 -3.31
N GLY A 262 19.70 -8.84 -2.07
CA GLY A 262 19.56 -7.41 -1.74
C GLY A 262 18.13 -6.91 -1.60
N LEU A 263 17.12 -7.76 -1.84
CA LEU A 263 15.70 -7.44 -1.67
C LEU A 263 15.21 -7.96 -0.33
N LEU A 264 14.48 -7.11 0.39
CA LEU A 264 13.84 -7.49 1.66
C LEU A 264 12.73 -8.49 1.39
N GLN A 265 12.76 -9.61 2.10
CA GLN A 265 11.74 -10.66 2.03
C GLN A 265 10.83 -10.67 3.24
N LYS A 266 11.35 -10.24 4.40
CA LYS A 266 10.62 -10.14 5.66
C LYS A 266 11.22 -9.08 6.55
N GLY A 267 10.39 -8.40 7.35
CA GLY A 267 10.86 -7.41 8.31
C GLY A 267 10.01 -6.18 8.42
N VAL A 268 10.50 -5.19 9.16
CA VAL A 268 9.83 -3.90 9.38
C VAL A 268 10.72 -2.77 8.91
N ILE A 269 10.16 -1.91 8.07
CA ILE A 269 10.77 -0.62 7.67
C ILE A 269 9.96 0.49 8.36
N LEU A 270 10.59 1.22 9.25
CA LEU A 270 10.00 2.40 9.85
C LEU A 270 10.31 3.62 9.00
N ARG A 271 9.27 4.22 8.43
CA ARG A 271 9.37 5.48 7.68
C ARG A 271 8.98 6.66 8.56
N HIS A 272 9.74 7.73 8.46
CA HIS A 272 9.35 9.02 9.01
C HIS A 272 9.54 10.13 7.96
N LEU A 273 8.46 10.84 7.65
CA LEU A 273 8.51 12.02 6.79
C LEU A 273 8.75 13.25 7.65
N LEU A 274 9.90 13.90 7.45
CA LEU A 274 10.19 15.16 8.10
C LEU A 274 9.24 16.26 7.57
N LEU A 275 8.50 16.87 8.48
CA LEU A 275 7.69 18.07 8.17
C LEU A 275 8.47 19.34 8.53
N PRO A 276 8.23 20.47 7.85
CA PRO A 276 8.81 21.76 8.22
C PRO A 276 8.54 22.09 9.68
N ASN A 277 9.53 22.66 10.36
CA ASN A 277 9.48 23.03 11.79
C ASN A 277 9.28 21.86 12.77
N GLN A 278 9.33 20.57 12.31
CA GLN A 278 9.08 19.42 13.16
C GLN A 278 10.33 18.57 13.48
N VAL A 279 11.54 19.12 13.31
CA VAL A 279 12.82 18.42 13.59
C VAL A 279 12.87 17.84 15.00
N TYR A 280 12.39 18.59 16.01
CA TYR A 280 12.37 18.11 17.38
C TYR A 280 11.47 16.88 17.57
N GLN A 281 10.31 16.85 16.91
CA GLN A 281 9.42 15.71 16.93
C GLN A 281 10.04 14.52 16.19
N ALA A 282 10.63 14.76 15.00
CA ALA A 282 11.29 13.73 14.22
C ALA A 282 12.44 13.06 15.00
N LYS A 283 13.25 13.85 15.72
CA LYS A 283 14.26 13.31 16.64
C LYS A 283 13.67 12.41 17.73
N LYS A 284 12.52 12.77 18.30
CA LYS A 284 11.85 11.95 19.32
C LYS A 284 11.28 10.65 18.75
N VAL A 285 10.81 10.64 17.49
CA VAL A 285 10.39 9.42 16.82
C VAL A 285 11.57 8.47 16.67
N LEU A 286 12.70 8.96 16.15
CA LEU A 286 13.91 8.14 16.00
C LEU A 286 14.43 7.62 17.34
N LYS A 287 14.50 8.52 18.35
CA LYS A 287 14.94 8.13 19.67
C LYS A 287 14.11 6.98 20.22
N TYR A 288 12.78 7.12 20.20
CA TYR A 288 11.87 6.08 20.64
C TYR A 288 12.10 4.76 19.91
N ALA A 289 12.12 4.81 18.56
CA ALA A 289 12.25 3.60 17.76
C ALA A 289 13.59 2.91 17.96
N TYR A 290 14.69 3.67 18.10
CA TYR A 290 16.02 3.11 18.30
C TYR A 290 16.23 2.57 19.71
N GLU A 291 15.72 3.25 20.74
CA GLU A 291 15.79 2.77 22.13
C GLU A 291 15.00 1.46 22.34
N GLU A 292 13.86 1.30 21.63
CA GLU A 292 13.02 0.12 21.78
C GLU A 292 13.44 -1.05 20.87
N TYR A 293 13.93 -0.77 19.64
CA TYR A 293 14.10 -1.80 18.61
C TYR A 293 15.50 -1.86 18.00
N GLY A 294 16.35 -0.84 18.19
CA GLY A 294 17.72 -0.81 17.70
C GLY A 294 17.81 -1.02 16.19
N GLU A 295 18.71 -1.92 15.78
CA GLU A 295 18.98 -2.30 14.39
C GLU A 295 18.11 -3.48 13.88
N ASN A 296 17.12 -3.95 14.67
CA ASN A 296 16.21 -5.01 14.25
C ASN A 296 15.20 -4.56 13.20
N ILE A 297 15.10 -3.25 12.97
CA ILE A 297 14.28 -2.64 11.94
C ILE A 297 15.12 -1.79 10.99
N LEU A 298 14.60 -1.58 9.79
CA LEU A 298 15.21 -0.66 8.83
C LEU A 298 14.56 0.71 8.97
N TYR A 299 15.35 1.77 8.94
CA TYR A 299 14.87 3.14 9.00
C TYR A 299 14.82 3.77 7.60
N SER A 300 13.79 4.55 7.31
CA SER A 300 13.68 5.33 6.09
C SER A 300 13.35 6.78 6.44
N LEU A 301 14.35 7.66 6.25
CA LEU A 301 14.33 9.05 6.67
C LEU A 301 13.95 9.93 5.49
N LEU A 302 12.65 10.25 5.37
CA LEU A 302 12.08 10.89 4.19
C LEU A 302 12.15 12.42 4.26
N ARG A 303 12.72 13.04 3.21
CA ARG A 303 12.78 14.51 3.01
C ARG A 303 11.75 15.02 1.99
N GLN A 304 11.06 14.12 1.32
CA GLN A 304 10.23 14.40 0.13
C GLN A 304 8.94 15.17 0.41
N TYR A 305 8.86 15.92 1.53
CA TYR A 305 7.69 16.72 1.82
C TYR A 305 7.54 17.86 0.81
N ILE A 306 6.36 17.93 0.20
CA ILE A 306 5.90 19.01 -0.66
C ILE A 306 4.60 19.53 -0.07
N PRO A 307 4.45 20.86 0.16
CA PRO A 307 3.16 21.42 0.56
C PRO A 307 2.14 21.13 -0.54
N TYR A 308 1.01 20.52 -0.16
CA TYR A 308 -0.03 20.09 -1.09
C TYR A 308 -1.42 20.38 -0.53
N GLY A 309 -2.31 20.87 -1.39
CA GLY A 309 -3.68 21.23 -1.02
C GLY A 309 -3.76 22.62 -0.38
N ASN A 310 -4.86 22.89 0.34
CA ASN A 310 -5.05 24.17 1.04
C ASN A 310 -4.41 24.08 2.44
N LEU A 311 -3.28 24.77 2.63
CA LEU A 311 -2.53 24.86 3.88
C LEU A 311 -2.60 26.24 4.54
N GLU A 312 -3.52 27.13 4.16
CA GLU A 312 -3.67 28.47 4.75
C GLU A 312 -3.82 28.44 6.28
N ALA A 313 -4.53 27.45 6.82
CA ALA A 313 -4.67 27.22 8.26
C ALA A 313 -3.43 26.60 8.94
N TYR A 314 -2.41 26.25 8.15
CA TYR A 314 -1.21 25.51 8.57
C TYR A 314 0.08 26.15 8.02
N PRO A 315 0.27 27.47 8.18
CA PRO A 315 1.38 28.20 7.55
C PRO A 315 2.76 27.68 7.98
N GLU A 316 2.85 27.03 9.14
CA GLU A 316 4.09 26.43 9.63
C GLU A 316 4.59 25.25 8.80
N ILE A 317 3.74 24.60 8.02
CA ILE A 317 4.08 23.52 7.10
C ILE A 317 3.81 23.88 5.63
N ASP A 318 3.39 25.12 5.31
CA ASP A 318 3.17 25.57 3.94
C ASP A 318 4.48 26.00 3.27
N ARG A 319 5.49 25.13 3.32
CA ARG A 319 6.79 25.26 2.66
C ARG A 319 7.49 23.92 2.59
N ARG A 320 8.52 23.81 1.79
CA ARG A 320 9.43 22.65 1.81
C ARG A 320 10.29 22.62 3.07
N VAL A 321 10.82 21.45 3.38
CA VAL A 321 11.84 21.27 4.44
C VAL A 321 13.13 21.96 4.00
N TYR A 322 13.72 22.79 4.85
CA TYR A 322 15.04 23.37 4.58
C TYR A 322 16.15 22.35 4.75
N GLY A 323 17.23 22.46 3.95
CA GLY A 323 18.40 21.60 4.05
C GLY A 323 18.92 21.46 5.48
N LYS A 324 19.07 22.59 6.18
CA LYS A 324 19.52 22.61 7.59
C LYS A 324 18.61 21.89 8.58
N GLU A 325 17.30 21.77 8.30
CA GLU A 325 16.37 20.99 9.12
C GLU A 325 16.64 19.50 8.95
N TYR A 326 16.81 19.08 7.70
CA TYR A 326 17.11 17.69 7.39
C TYR A 326 18.50 17.27 7.89
N GLU A 327 19.54 18.06 7.63
CA GLU A 327 20.90 17.81 8.13
C GLU A 327 20.95 17.65 9.66
N LYS A 328 20.24 18.50 10.40
CA LYS A 328 20.13 18.38 11.86
C LYS A 328 19.47 17.09 12.31
N TRP A 329 18.55 16.57 11.52
CA TRP A 329 17.87 15.33 11.82
C TRP A 329 18.74 14.14 11.49
N ILE A 330 19.40 14.13 10.32
CA ILE A 330 20.35 13.08 9.92
C ILE A 330 21.51 12.99 10.91
N ARG A 331 22.14 14.12 11.25
CA ARG A 331 23.20 14.11 12.26
C ARG A 331 22.74 13.50 13.58
N TYR A 332 21.50 13.72 13.98
CA TYR A 332 20.97 13.09 15.18
C TYR A 332 20.76 11.58 15.03
N ALA A 333 20.40 11.10 13.85
CA ALA A 333 20.35 9.66 13.59
C ALA A 333 21.74 9.01 13.72
N GLU A 334 22.77 9.68 13.18
CA GLU A 334 24.19 9.28 13.35
C GLU A 334 24.64 9.31 14.81
N GLU A 335 24.29 10.36 15.57
CA GLU A 335 24.56 10.49 17.01
C GLU A 335 23.90 9.37 17.83
N LEU A 336 22.73 8.88 17.43
CA LEU A 336 22.06 7.72 18.04
C LEU A 336 22.76 6.40 17.71
N GLY A 337 23.58 6.37 16.64
CA GLY A 337 24.26 5.16 16.17
C GLY A 337 23.45 4.34 15.15
N ILE A 338 22.41 4.90 14.52
CA ILE A 338 21.62 4.23 13.50
C ILE A 338 22.50 3.99 12.27
N GLN A 339 22.70 2.72 11.90
CA GLN A 339 23.48 2.30 10.73
C GLN A 339 22.58 1.77 9.61
N ASN A 340 21.46 1.17 9.96
CA ASN A 340 20.52 0.53 9.04
C ASN A 340 19.45 1.52 8.57
N ALA A 341 19.84 2.53 7.75
CA ALA A 341 18.93 3.60 7.33
C ALA A 341 19.08 3.97 5.84
N TYR A 342 17.95 4.21 5.20
CA TYR A 342 17.87 4.94 3.93
C TYR A 342 17.66 6.43 4.21
N MET A 343 18.47 7.26 3.57
CA MET A 343 18.38 8.70 3.62
C MET A 343 18.13 9.24 2.21
N GLN A 344 17.28 10.24 2.09
CA GLN A 344 16.95 10.82 0.80
C GLN A 344 17.85 12.02 0.49
N GLU A 345 18.33 12.08 -0.75
CA GLU A 345 19.04 13.24 -1.28
C GLU A 345 18.08 14.41 -1.56
N GLU A 346 18.65 15.61 -1.80
CA GLU A 346 17.88 16.84 -1.99
C GLU A 346 16.91 16.78 -3.18
N GLU A 347 17.24 16.02 -4.19
CA GLU A 347 16.45 15.84 -5.40
C GLU A 347 15.19 15.00 -5.24
N SER A 348 15.02 14.32 -4.10
CA SER A 348 13.88 13.42 -3.83
C SER A 348 12.53 14.15 -3.67
N ALA A 349 12.55 15.47 -3.43
CA ALA A 349 11.33 16.27 -3.26
C ALA A 349 10.82 16.81 -4.61
N LYS A 350 10.44 15.91 -5.55
CA LYS A 350 9.86 16.27 -6.85
C LYS A 350 8.42 15.78 -6.95
N GLU A 351 7.54 16.57 -7.57
CA GLU A 351 6.13 16.17 -7.81
C GLU A 351 6.03 14.91 -8.68
N SER A 352 7.03 14.64 -9.53
CA SER A 352 7.09 13.43 -10.38
C SER A 352 7.14 12.12 -9.59
N PHE A 353 7.43 12.14 -8.28
CA PHE A 353 7.37 10.95 -7.43
C PHE A 353 5.96 10.68 -6.86
N ILE A 354 5.03 11.63 -7.00
CA ILE A 354 3.62 11.40 -6.66
C ILE A 354 3.00 10.57 -7.78
N PRO A 355 2.43 9.39 -7.50
CA PRO A 355 1.82 8.57 -8.55
C PRO A 355 0.67 9.31 -9.24
N GLU A 356 0.66 9.30 -10.57
CA GLU A 356 -0.50 9.75 -11.33
C GLU A 356 -1.60 8.68 -11.24
N PHE A 357 -2.76 9.06 -10.74
CA PHE A 357 -3.92 8.17 -10.59
C PHE A 357 -4.86 8.21 -11.80
N THR A 358 -4.46 8.91 -12.88
CA THR A 358 -5.29 9.12 -14.07
C THR A 358 -5.12 8.06 -15.14
N GLU A 359 -4.07 7.20 -15.08
CA GLU A 359 -3.75 6.26 -16.15
C GLU A 359 -3.57 4.82 -15.68
N LYS A 360 -4.26 3.96 -16.44
CA LYS A 360 -4.14 2.52 -16.64
C LYS A 360 -3.97 1.63 -15.40
N ARG A 361 -5.06 0.93 -15.16
CA ARG A 361 -5.02 -0.39 -14.50
C ARG A 361 -4.38 -1.40 -15.42
N ILE A 362 -3.57 -2.23 -14.84
CA ILE A 362 -3.08 -3.46 -15.45
C ILE A 362 -4.17 -4.51 -15.30
#